data_0ff0755ba9244a7c93383b60e10e60aa
#
_entry.id   0ff0755ba9244a7c93383b60e10e60aa
#
_cell.length_a   1.000
_cell.length_b   1.000
_cell.length_c   1.000
_cell.angle_alpha   90.00
_cell.angle_beta   90.00
_cell.angle_gamma   90.00
#
_symmetry.space_group_name_H-M   'P 1'
#
loop_
_entity.id
_entity.type
_entity.pdbx_description
1 polymer ?
#
loop_
_entity_poly.entity_id
_entity_poly.type
_entity_poly.pdbx_seq_one_letter_code
_entity_poly.pdbx_strand_id
1 'polypeptide(L)'
;MSFFLKKNSKKPTRLFFATDLHASERTFRKFINAGKFYEANVLVMGGDITGKLLIPIIKEKNGCYRATVQGRVEKLTTEEELKGLMSRLDILGFYYKVMEEDEFQSISADTNAVSQLFDDLARKRLSSWVDLAEERLAGTGIKCFVTGGNDDEPEVLDVMKRAENQSFFACEDELVYVDDDHPMISVGWSTPTPWRTPREVSDEELGVMIEKMIAKVPDMKKAIFNFHDPPVDSSLDTCPMLDWTTDPPQQIVRGGQVVLFGAGSKSIRDAIEKHQPMLGLHGHIHESQSVAKLGRTTCVNPGSEYGEGILRGCLINFVDGEVKGYQMTSG
;
A
#
# COMPACT_ATOMS: atom_id res chain seq x y z
N MET A 1 39.33 -13.82 38.20
CA MET A 1 38.92 -12.61 37.50
C MET A 1 38.08 -13.03 36.29
N SER A 2 36.76 -12.99 36.42
CA SER A 2 35.83 -13.35 35.33
C SER A 2 35.58 -12.09 34.51
N PHE A 3 36.14 -12.06 33.31
CA PHE A 3 35.82 -11.01 32.31
C PHE A 3 34.41 -11.30 31.78
N PHE A 4 33.41 -10.63 32.33
CA PHE A 4 32.12 -10.47 31.65
C PHE A 4 32.33 -9.61 30.43
N LEU A 5 32.53 -10.22 29.27
CA LEU A 5 32.34 -9.54 27.97
C LEU A 5 30.92 -9.00 27.94
N LYS A 6 30.77 -7.68 28.07
CA LYS A 6 29.53 -6.99 27.72
C LYS A 6 29.24 -7.35 26.26
N LYS A 7 28.29 -8.24 26.02
CA LYS A 7 27.70 -8.43 24.72
C LYS A 7 27.15 -7.06 24.32
N ASN A 8 27.78 -6.39 23.34
CA ASN A 8 27.20 -5.20 22.74
C ASN A 8 25.82 -5.60 22.21
N SER A 9 24.76 -5.29 22.95
CA SER A 9 23.40 -5.54 22.47
C SER A 9 23.19 -4.62 21.26
N LYS A 10 22.95 -5.23 20.09
CA LYS A 10 22.57 -4.46 18.89
C LYS A 10 21.35 -3.61 19.23
N LYS A 11 21.32 -2.38 18.70
CA LYS A 11 20.16 -1.51 18.86
C LYS A 11 18.99 -2.13 18.08
N PRO A 12 17.79 -2.24 18.67
CA PRO A 12 16.62 -2.75 17.94
C PRO A 12 16.28 -1.86 16.75
N THR A 13 15.89 -2.48 15.64
CA THR A 13 15.28 -1.79 14.51
C THR A 13 13.82 -1.58 14.79
N ARG A 14 13.34 -0.37 14.55
CA ARG A 14 11.98 0.06 14.73
C ARG A 14 11.39 0.41 13.37
N LEU A 15 10.53 -0.46 12.87
CA LEU A 15 9.91 -0.39 11.56
C LEU A 15 8.44 0.03 11.71
N PHE A 16 8.02 1.02 10.92
CA PHE A 16 6.61 1.36 10.76
C PHE A 16 6.13 0.88 9.39
N PHE A 17 5.14 0.01 9.40
CA PHE A 17 4.52 -0.59 8.22
C PHE A 17 3.14 0.00 7.99
N ALA A 18 2.84 0.37 6.74
CA ALA A 18 1.52 0.71 6.23
C ALA A 18 1.37 0.20 4.79
N THR A 19 0.14 0.12 4.32
CA THR A 19 -0.21 -0.41 3.00
C THR A 19 -1.52 0.21 2.51
N ASP A 20 -1.87 0.04 1.25
CA ASP A 20 -3.18 0.39 0.68
C ASP A 20 -3.57 1.86 0.92
N LEU A 21 -2.69 2.78 0.52
CA LEU A 21 -2.90 4.23 0.68
C LEU A 21 -3.74 4.84 -0.45
N HIS A 22 -3.79 4.18 -1.62
CA HIS A 22 -4.61 4.54 -2.77
C HIS A 22 -4.63 6.04 -3.08
N ALA A 23 -3.44 6.63 -3.29
CA ALA A 23 -3.21 8.03 -3.59
C ALA A 23 -3.75 9.06 -2.57
N SER A 24 -4.15 8.65 -1.38
CA SER A 24 -4.61 9.56 -0.34
C SER A 24 -3.43 10.41 0.20
N GLU A 25 -3.41 11.68 -0.19
CA GLU A 25 -2.39 12.65 0.24
C GLU A 25 -2.29 12.75 1.76
N ARG A 26 -3.42 12.67 2.44
CA ARG A 26 -3.47 12.80 3.89
C ARG A 26 -2.80 11.61 4.58
N THR A 27 -3.08 10.39 4.11
CA THR A 27 -2.48 9.18 4.69
C THR A 27 -0.99 9.08 4.36
N PHE A 28 -0.58 9.44 3.14
CA PHE A 28 0.84 9.48 2.78
C PHE A 28 1.64 10.46 3.66
N ARG A 29 1.14 11.68 3.86
CA ARG A 29 1.79 12.66 4.74
C ARG A 29 1.91 12.16 6.17
N LYS A 30 0.88 11.47 6.68
CA LYS A 30 0.92 10.82 8.00
C LYS A 30 1.94 9.68 8.02
N PHE A 31 2.02 8.87 6.95
CA PHE A 31 2.98 7.79 6.84
C PHE A 31 4.43 8.30 6.91
N ILE A 32 4.78 9.32 6.14
CA ILE A 32 6.13 9.92 6.22
C ILE A 32 6.41 10.51 7.61
N ASN A 33 5.42 11.19 8.21
CA ASN A 33 5.56 11.75 9.55
C ASN A 33 5.67 10.68 10.66
N ALA A 34 5.14 9.47 10.42
CA ALA A 34 5.21 8.36 11.38
C ALA A 34 6.65 7.99 11.75
N GLY A 35 7.60 8.15 10.82
CA GLY A 35 9.03 7.95 11.09
C GLY A 35 9.50 8.74 12.30
N LYS A 36 9.24 10.03 12.31
CA LYS A 36 9.60 10.91 13.44
C LYS A 36 8.68 10.70 14.65
N PHE A 37 7.37 10.58 14.42
CA PHE A 37 6.37 10.50 15.48
C PHE A 37 6.55 9.24 16.37
N TYR A 38 6.81 8.10 15.73
CA TYR A 38 7.02 6.82 16.42
C TYR A 38 8.51 6.51 16.65
N GLU A 39 9.43 7.43 16.33
CA GLU A 39 10.88 7.19 16.38
C GLU A 39 11.29 5.94 15.57
N ALA A 40 10.65 5.70 14.43
CA ALA A 40 10.97 4.58 13.56
C ALA A 40 12.22 4.87 12.73
N ASN A 41 13.07 3.85 12.57
CA ASN A 41 14.28 3.94 11.73
C ASN A 41 13.96 3.60 10.27
N VAL A 42 12.88 2.84 10.05
CA VAL A 42 12.47 2.27 8.77
C VAL A 42 10.98 2.50 8.58
N LEU A 43 10.62 2.98 7.40
CA LEU A 43 9.25 3.02 6.91
C LEU A 43 9.11 2.00 5.78
N VAL A 44 8.04 1.20 5.78
CA VAL A 44 7.72 0.26 4.70
C VAL A 44 6.28 0.49 4.26
N MET A 45 6.10 0.70 2.94
CA MET A 45 4.79 0.78 2.29
C MET A 45 4.59 -0.47 1.42
N GLY A 46 3.58 -1.26 1.76
CA GLY A 46 3.40 -2.63 1.29
C GLY A 46 2.55 -2.82 0.04
N GLY A 47 2.28 -1.75 -0.72
CA GLY A 47 1.54 -1.84 -1.98
C GLY A 47 0.25 -1.01 -2.01
N ASP A 48 -0.43 -1.03 -3.16
CA ASP A 48 -1.65 -0.27 -3.48
C ASP A 48 -1.52 1.21 -3.13
N ILE A 49 -0.53 1.82 -3.80
CA ILE A 49 -0.15 3.21 -3.56
C ILE A 49 -0.87 4.19 -4.47
N THR A 50 -1.34 3.75 -5.66
CA THR A 50 -2.05 4.60 -6.62
C THR A 50 -3.55 4.65 -6.35
N GLY A 51 -4.20 5.72 -6.85
CA GLY A 51 -5.64 5.92 -6.71
C GLY A 51 -6.43 5.12 -7.74
N LYS A 52 -7.73 4.99 -7.49
CA LYS A 52 -8.64 4.16 -8.31
C LYS A 52 -9.58 4.97 -9.21
N LEU A 53 -9.74 6.27 -8.98
CA LEU A 53 -10.74 7.09 -9.67
C LEU A 53 -10.18 8.41 -10.17
N LEU A 54 -10.65 8.80 -11.36
CA LEU A 54 -10.44 10.13 -11.95
C LEU A 54 -11.77 10.89 -11.95
N ILE A 55 -11.78 12.05 -11.35
CA ILE A 55 -12.95 12.95 -11.28
C ILE A 55 -12.72 14.14 -12.22
N PRO A 56 -13.45 14.24 -13.34
CA PRO A 56 -13.46 15.44 -14.15
C PRO A 56 -14.22 16.56 -13.44
N ILE A 57 -13.61 17.72 -13.33
CA ILE A 57 -14.23 18.95 -12.81
C ILE A 57 -14.45 19.87 -14.00
N ILE A 58 -15.67 20.01 -14.42
CA ILE A 58 -16.04 20.75 -15.64
C ILE A 58 -16.26 22.22 -15.31
N LYS A 59 -15.52 23.10 -15.96
CA LYS A 59 -15.72 24.53 -15.87
C LYS A 59 -16.81 24.97 -16.88
N GLU A 60 -17.88 25.57 -16.38
CA GLU A 60 -19.00 26.01 -17.16
C GLU A 60 -18.80 27.46 -17.70
N LYS A 61 -19.46 27.81 -18.80
CA LYS A 61 -19.36 29.14 -19.44
C LYS A 61 -19.73 30.31 -18.51
N ASN A 62 -20.54 30.05 -17.48
CA ASN A 62 -20.94 31.03 -16.46
C ASN A 62 -19.88 31.23 -15.35
N GLY A 63 -18.74 30.54 -15.43
CA GLY A 63 -17.67 30.61 -14.43
C GLY A 63 -17.86 29.65 -13.24
N CYS A 64 -18.95 28.88 -13.20
CA CYS A 64 -19.16 27.84 -12.21
C CYS A 64 -18.41 26.53 -12.58
N TYR A 65 -18.36 25.59 -11.64
CA TYR A 65 -17.79 24.27 -11.87
C TYR A 65 -18.81 23.18 -11.54
N ARG A 66 -18.70 22.04 -12.21
CA ARG A 66 -19.52 20.87 -11.99
C ARG A 66 -18.64 19.62 -11.91
N ALA A 67 -18.90 18.77 -10.93
CA ALA A 67 -18.25 17.47 -10.81
C ALA A 67 -19.26 16.42 -10.33
N THR A 68 -19.03 15.14 -10.67
CA THR A 68 -19.79 14.03 -10.11
C THR A 68 -18.88 13.23 -9.20
N VAL A 69 -19.19 13.21 -7.92
CA VAL A 69 -18.40 12.50 -6.90
C VAL A 69 -19.29 11.48 -6.22
N GLN A 70 -18.89 10.20 -6.26
CA GLN A 70 -19.65 9.09 -5.65
C GLN A 70 -21.15 9.11 -6.04
N GLY A 71 -21.43 9.34 -7.32
CA GLY A 71 -22.79 9.37 -7.88
C GLY A 71 -23.58 10.67 -7.61
N ARG A 72 -23.01 11.65 -6.90
CA ARG A 72 -23.66 12.93 -6.62
C ARG A 72 -23.07 14.04 -7.46
N VAL A 73 -23.95 14.82 -8.14
CA VAL A 73 -23.54 16.00 -8.88
C VAL A 73 -23.36 17.17 -7.91
N GLU A 74 -22.16 17.73 -7.90
CA GLU A 74 -21.81 18.92 -7.13
C GLU A 74 -21.63 20.10 -8.07
N LYS A 75 -22.24 21.24 -7.73
CA LYS A 75 -22.09 22.51 -8.43
C LYS A 75 -21.37 23.48 -7.51
N LEU A 76 -20.32 24.11 -8.03
CA LEU A 76 -19.44 25.00 -7.28
C LEU A 76 -19.48 26.35 -7.97
N THR A 77 -19.70 27.40 -7.21
CA THR A 77 -19.90 28.74 -7.69
C THR A 77 -18.72 29.68 -7.41
N THR A 78 -17.81 29.23 -6.55
CA THR A 78 -16.65 30.00 -6.12
C THR A 78 -15.34 29.15 -6.21
N GLU A 79 -14.23 29.87 -6.33
CA GLU A 79 -12.89 29.25 -6.27
C GLU A 79 -12.60 28.58 -4.91
N GLU A 80 -13.22 29.07 -3.85
CA GLU A 80 -13.07 28.49 -2.51
C GLU A 80 -13.78 27.13 -2.42
N GLU A 81 -14.99 27.02 -2.96
CA GLU A 81 -15.71 25.74 -3.08
C GLU A 81 -14.94 24.75 -3.96
N LEU A 82 -14.34 25.22 -5.07
CA LEU A 82 -13.49 24.39 -5.92
C LEU A 82 -12.27 23.84 -5.13
N LYS A 83 -11.54 24.69 -4.41
CA LYS A 83 -10.42 24.27 -3.58
C LYS A 83 -10.85 23.30 -2.48
N GLY A 84 -12.02 23.51 -1.90
CA GLY A 84 -12.62 22.61 -0.92
C GLY A 84 -12.88 21.21 -1.49
N LEU A 85 -13.46 21.15 -2.72
CA LEU A 85 -13.65 19.89 -3.43
C LEU A 85 -12.31 19.20 -3.72
N MET A 86 -11.34 19.91 -4.31
CA MET A 86 -10.03 19.36 -4.64
C MET A 86 -9.34 18.77 -3.39
N SER A 87 -9.36 19.49 -2.26
CA SER A 87 -8.81 19.01 -0.99
C SER A 87 -9.50 17.74 -0.49
N ARG A 88 -10.83 17.64 -0.67
CA ARG A 88 -11.57 16.43 -0.32
C ARG A 88 -11.21 15.25 -1.23
N LEU A 89 -11.06 15.49 -2.54
CA LEU A 89 -10.62 14.46 -3.49
C LEU A 89 -9.20 13.95 -3.18
N ASP A 90 -8.31 14.85 -2.78
CA ASP A 90 -6.96 14.47 -2.31
C ASP A 90 -6.99 13.55 -1.07
N ILE A 91 -7.90 13.80 -0.12
CA ILE A 91 -8.08 12.94 1.05
C ILE A 91 -8.61 11.56 0.65
N LEU A 92 -9.59 11.53 -0.27
CA LEU A 92 -10.19 10.29 -0.79
C LEU A 92 -9.24 9.47 -1.68
N GLY A 93 -8.09 10.04 -2.08
CA GLY A 93 -7.17 9.38 -3.02
C GLY A 93 -7.65 9.42 -4.47
N PHE A 94 -8.55 10.32 -4.82
CA PHE A 94 -9.05 10.46 -6.18
C PHE A 94 -8.17 11.44 -6.95
N TYR A 95 -7.90 11.12 -8.22
CA TYR A 95 -7.32 12.05 -9.16
C TYR A 95 -8.40 12.97 -9.68
N TYR A 96 -8.03 14.17 -10.09
CA TYR A 96 -8.96 15.11 -10.70
C TYR A 96 -8.26 16.00 -11.71
N LYS A 97 -9.04 16.47 -12.67
CA LYS A 97 -8.61 17.49 -13.63
C LYS A 97 -9.73 18.51 -13.85
N VAL A 98 -9.39 19.77 -13.69
CA VAL A 98 -10.28 20.89 -14.11
C VAL A 98 -10.13 21.07 -15.62
N MET A 99 -11.23 21.05 -16.35
CA MET A 99 -11.26 21.17 -17.82
C MET A 99 -12.53 21.87 -18.31
N GLU A 100 -12.46 22.41 -19.50
CA GLU A 100 -13.63 22.97 -20.18
C GLU A 100 -14.51 21.84 -20.74
N GLU A 101 -15.80 22.14 -21.03
CA GLU A 101 -16.76 21.13 -21.52
C GLU A 101 -16.27 20.43 -22.81
N ASP A 102 -15.70 21.19 -23.77
CA ASP A 102 -15.24 20.64 -25.05
C ASP A 102 -14.04 19.67 -24.85
N GLU A 103 -13.14 20.00 -23.93
CA GLU A 103 -12.02 19.12 -23.55
C GLU A 103 -12.53 17.84 -22.90
N PHE A 104 -13.50 17.94 -21.98
CA PHE A 104 -14.12 16.79 -21.37
C PHE A 104 -14.78 15.86 -22.40
N GLN A 105 -15.57 16.42 -23.33
CA GLN A 105 -16.22 15.64 -24.37
C GLN A 105 -15.20 14.92 -25.27
N SER A 106 -14.11 15.61 -25.62
CA SER A 106 -13.03 15.01 -26.43
C SER A 106 -12.32 13.85 -25.73
N ILE A 107 -11.96 14.03 -24.44
CA ILE A 107 -11.27 12.99 -23.68
C ILE A 107 -12.22 11.83 -23.39
N SER A 108 -13.44 12.09 -22.95
CA SER A 108 -14.40 11.04 -22.57
C SER A 108 -14.87 10.17 -23.75
N ALA A 109 -14.73 10.65 -24.98
CA ALA A 109 -15.04 9.90 -26.19
C ALA A 109 -13.93 8.89 -26.57
N ASP A 110 -12.72 9.01 -26.00
CA ASP A 110 -11.57 8.16 -26.27
C ASP A 110 -11.06 7.48 -25.00
N THR A 111 -11.29 6.16 -24.88
CA THR A 111 -10.87 5.36 -23.74
C THR A 111 -9.34 5.43 -23.50
N ASN A 112 -8.55 5.49 -24.58
CA ASN A 112 -7.09 5.60 -24.45
C ASN A 112 -6.69 6.96 -23.89
N ALA A 113 -7.36 8.04 -24.28
CA ALA A 113 -7.11 9.36 -23.74
C ALA A 113 -7.47 9.45 -22.24
N VAL A 114 -8.55 8.79 -21.82
CA VAL A 114 -8.92 8.67 -20.40
C VAL A 114 -7.85 7.93 -19.62
N SER A 115 -7.40 6.75 -20.12
CA SER A 115 -6.36 5.94 -19.48
C SER A 115 -5.05 6.73 -19.36
N GLN A 116 -4.61 7.36 -20.44
CA GLN A 116 -3.38 8.17 -20.43
C GLN A 116 -3.47 9.35 -19.45
N LEU A 117 -4.60 10.03 -19.37
CA LEU A 117 -4.80 11.10 -18.40
C LEU A 117 -4.73 10.59 -16.95
N PHE A 118 -5.31 9.41 -16.70
CA PHE A 118 -5.25 8.77 -15.39
C PHE A 118 -3.79 8.46 -15.01
N ASP A 119 -3.03 7.82 -15.90
CA ASP A 119 -1.63 7.47 -15.68
C ASP A 119 -0.75 8.71 -15.44
N ASP A 120 -0.96 9.77 -16.23
CA ASP A 120 -0.22 11.03 -16.08
C ASP A 120 -0.47 11.67 -14.70
N LEU A 121 -1.71 11.64 -14.21
CA LEU A 121 -2.06 12.16 -12.88
C LEU A 121 -1.49 11.27 -11.77
N ALA A 122 -1.52 9.95 -11.95
CA ALA A 122 -0.93 9.00 -11.02
C ALA A 122 0.59 9.18 -10.93
N ARG A 123 1.30 9.26 -12.06
CA ARG A 123 2.75 9.55 -12.13
C ARG A 123 3.08 10.88 -11.44
N LYS A 124 2.29 11.91 -11.68
CA LYS A 124 2.47 13.22 -11.04
C LYS A 124 2.32 13.14 -9.52
N ARG A 125 1.30 12.42 -9.03
CA ARG A 125 1.08 12.20 -7.60
C ARG A 125 2.25 11.46 -6.97
N LEU A 126 2.66 10.33 -7.53
CA LEU A 126 3.79 9.55 -7.02
C LEU A 126 5.11 10.34 -7.08
N SER A 127 5.35 11.07 -8.17
CA SER A 127 6.53 11.94 -8.28
C SER A 127 6.59 12.96 -7.14
N SER A 128 5.46 13.61 -6.85
CA SER A 128 5.38 14.57 -5.73
C SER A 128 5.55 13.92 -4.36
N TRP A 129 5.16 12.66 -4.22
CA TRP A 129 5.34 11.88 -3.00
C TRP A 129 6.80 11.50 -2.77
N VAL A 130 7.52 11.12 -3.84
CA VAL A 130 8.96 10.88 -3.77
C VAL A 130 9.68 12.15 -3.33
N ASP A 131 9.37 13.30 -3.97
CA ASP A 131 9.97 14.59 -3.63
C ASP A 131 9.72 14.98 -2.15
N LEU A 132 8.47 14.81 -1.70
CA LEU A 132 8.08 15.09 -0.30
C LEU A 132 8.81 14.16 0.69
N ALA A 133 8.92 12.86 0.35
CA ALA A 133 9.62 11.90 1.21
C ALA A 133 11.11 12.23 1.32
N GLU A 134 11.77 12.49 0.19
CA GLU A 134 13.19 12.90 0.19
C GLU A 134 13.41 14.19 0.99
N GLU A 135 12.55 15.21 0.82
CA GLU A 135 12.62 16.45 1.60
C GLU A 135 12.48 16.21 3.11
N ARG A 136 11.49 15.40 3.50
CA ARG A 136 11.14 15.20 4.92
C ARG A 136 12.08 14.25 5.66
N LEU A 137 12.65 13.29 4.95
CA LEU A 137 13.54 12.28 5.52
C LEU A 137 15.02 12.65 5.39
N ALA A 138 15.38 13.68 4.61
CA ALA A 138 16.76 14.15 4.46
C ALA A 138 17.44 14.38 5.81
N GLY A 139 18.61 13.78 6.00
CA GLY A 139 19.44 13.93 7.21
C GLY A 139 18.88 13.26 8.48
N THR A 140 17.74 12.59 8.42
CA THR A 140 17.16 11.89 9.57
C THR A 140 17.74 10.49 9.80
N GLY A 141 18.32 9.89 8.78
CA GLY A 141 18.75 8.50 8.77
C GLY A 141 17.60 7.48 8.63
N ILE A 142 16.35 7.94 8.45
CA ILE A 142 15.19 7.07 8.23
C ILE A 142 15.19 6.65 6.77
N LYS A 143 15.05 5.34 6.53
CA LYS A 143 14.88 4.77 5.19
C LYS A 143 13.40 4.44 4.94
N CYS A 144 12.90 4.77 3.76
CA CYS A 144 11.55 4.50 3.31
C CYS A 144 11.59 3.54 2.13
N PHE A 145 11.07 2.32 2.30
CA PHE A 145 10.96 1.30 1.27
C PHE A 145 9.52 1.22 0.78
N VAL A 146 9.33 1.18 -0.54
CA VAL A 146 8.02 1.19 -1.17
C VAL A 146 7.95 0.13 -2.24
N THR A 147 6.90 -0.67 -2.24
CA THR A 147 6.53 -1.60 -3.31
C THR A 147 5.16 -1.23 -3.87
N GLY A 148 4.84 -1.65 -5.10
CA GLY A 148 3.49 -1.59 -5.62
C GLY A 148 2.60 -2.69 -5.04
N GLY A 149 1.29 -2.60 -5.27
CA GLY A 149 0.29 -3.62 -5.02
C GLY A 149 -0.40 -4.04 -6.33
N ASN A 150 -1.48 -4.79 -6.24
CA ASN A 150 -2.20 -5.29 -7.42
C ASN A 150 -2.93 -4.18 -8.19
N ASP A 151 -3.34 -3.11 -7.54
CA ASP A 151 -4.02 -1.96 -8.19
C ASP A 151 -3.06 -1.00 -8.92
N ASP A 152 -1.74 -1.20 -8.80
CA ASP A 152 -0.74 -0.26 -9.31
C ASP A 152 -0.25 -0.66 -10.70
N GLU A 153 -0.44 0.22 -11.70
CA GLU A 153 0.11 0.02 -13.05
C GLU A 153 1.64 0.02 -13.04
N PRO A 154 2.32 -1.01 -13.62
CA PRO A 154 3.79 -1.10 -13.59
C PRO A 154 4.48 0.13 -14.16
N GLU A 155 3.96 0.68 -15.25
CA GLU A 155 4.51 1.85 -15.92
C GLU A 155 4.40 3.12 -15.06
N VAL A 156 3.39 3.21 -14.21
CA VAL A 156 3.22 4.32 -13.25
C VAL A 156 4.25 4.22 -12.12
N LEU A 157 4.57 3.01 -11.67
CA LEU A 157 5.52 2.79 -10.57
C LEU A 157 6.97 3.20 -10.93
N ASP A 158 7.32 3.25 -12.21
CA ASP A 158 8.69 3.59 -12.65
C ASP A 158 9.16 4.96 -12.19
N VAL A 159 8.25 5.91 -11.93
CA VAL A 159 8.63 7.25 -11.41
C VAL A 159 9.24 7.22 -10.01
N MET A 160 9.11 6.11 -9.29
CA MET A 160 9.70 5.92 -7.97
C MET A 160 11.18 5.52 -8.03
N LYS A 161 11.62 4.94 -9.15
CA LYS A 161 12.98 4.45 -9.37
C LYS A 161 13.90 5.59 -9.81
N ARG A 162 14.40 6.36 -8.85
CA ARG A 162 15.31 7.47 -9.13
C ARG A 162 16.66 7.21 -8.50
N ALA A 163 17.74 7.31 -9.30
CA ALA A 163 19.09 7.02 -8.87
C ALA A 163 19.62 8.00 -7.80
N GLU A 164 19.08 9.22 -7.77
CA GLU A 164 19.42 10.27 -6.81
C GLU A 164 18.78 10.10 -5.43
N ASN A 165 17.78 9.23 -5.27
CA ASN A 165 17.11 9.03 -4.00
C ASN A 165 18.08 8.53 -2.91
N GLN A 166 17.97 9.10 -1.72
CA GLN A 166 18.80 8.76 -0.56
C GLN A 166 18.02 8.17 0.60
N SER A 167 16.73 8.46 0.67
CA SER A 167 15.85 8.04 1.76
C SER A 167 14.65 7.21 1.28
N PHE A 168 14.21 7.39 0.01
CA PHE A 168 13.08 6.71 -0.59
C PHE A 168 13.55 5.67 -1.61
N PHE A 169 13.16 4.42 -1.44
CA PHE A 169 13.62 3.30 -2.26
C PHE A 169 12.44 2.46 -2.76
N ALA A 170 12.27 2.39 -4.09
CA ALA A 170 11.42 1.39 -4.72
C ALA A 170 12.13 0.03 -4.56
N CYS A 171 11.49 -0.92 -3.90
CA CYS A 171 12.16 -2.16 -3.45
C CYS A 171 11.54 -3.45 -4.00
N GLU A 172 10.61 -3.34 -4.95
CA GLU A 172 9.99 -4.51 -5.56
C GLU A 172 10.98 -5.26 -6.44
N ASP A 173 10.90 -6.60 -6.43
CA ASP A 173 11.78 -7.53 -7.17
C ASP A 173 13.27 -7.45 -6.80
N GLU A 174 13.61 -6.73 -5.75
CA GLU A 174 14.97 -6.59 -5.27
C GLU A 174 15.14 -7.18 -3.86
N LEU A 175 16.37 -7.63 -3.56
CA LEU A 175 16.79 -7.90 -2.20
C LEU A 175 17.37 -6.61 -1.61
N VAL A 176 16.69 -6.06 -0.62
CA VAL A 176 17.14 -4.87 0.10
C VAL A 176 17.43 -5.20 1.57
N TYR A 177 18.21 -4.35 2.24
CA TYR A 177 18.44 -4.46 3.68
C TYR A 177 17.79 -3.28 4.39
N VAL A 178 16.83 -3.57 5.29
CA VAL A 178 16.16 -2.51 6.06
C VAL A 178 17.10 -1.89 7.11
N ASP A 179 18.05 -2.69 7.59
CA ASP A 179 19.17 -2.28 8.43
C ASP A 179 20.41 -3.12 8.05
N ASP A 180 21.47 -3.16 8.90
CA ASP A 180 22.71 -3.87 8.59
C ASP A 180 22.56 -5.40 8.53
N ASP A 181 21.45 -5.97 9.06
CA ASP A 181 21.31 -7.43 9.29
C ASP A 181 20.08 -8.07 8.66
N HIS A 182 19.00 -7.29 8.41
CA HIS A 182 17.70 -7.85 8.06
C HIS A 182 17.38 -7.64 6.58
N PRO A 183 17.49 -8.70 5.75
CA PRO A 183 17.11 -8.63 4.35
C PRO A 183 15.58 -8.61 4.20
N MET A 184 15.09 -7.84 3.26
CA MET A 184 13.68 -7.79 2.85
C MET A 184 13.57 -8.05 1.36
N ILE A 185 12.59 -8.87 0.99
CA ILE A 185 12.13 -9.09 -0.38
C ILE A 185 10.68 -8.66 -0.50
N SER A 186 10.33 -8.07 -1.65
CA SER A 186 8.99 -7.54 -1.90
C SER A 186 8.39 -8.10 -3.17
N VAL A 187 7.09 -8.50 -3.12
CA VAL A 187 6.28 -8.92 -4.25
C VAL A 187 4.92 -8.23 -4.14
N GLY A 188 4.58 -7.40 -5.13
CA GLY A 188 3.36 -6.60 -5.13
C GLY A 188 2.18 -7.23 -5.86
N TRP A 189 2.38 -8.37 -6.50
CA TRP A 189 1.34 -9.09 -7.24
C TRP A 189 0.38 -9.83 -6.30
N SER A 190 -0.88 -9.99 -6.73
CA SER A 190 -1.88 -10.77 -6.01
C SER A 190 -2.46 -11.91 -6.85
N THR A 191 -3.17 -12.81 -6.18
CA THR A 191 -4.12 -13.74 -6.81
C THR A 191 -5.32 -12.98 -7.41
N PRO A 192 -6.06 -13.59 -8.37
CA PRO A 192 -7.14 -12.91 -9.06
C PRO A 192 -8.24 -12.42 -8.11
N THR A 193 -8.63 -11.17 -8.29
CA THR A 193 -9.76 -10.55 -7.59
C THR A 193 -10.97 -10.40 -8.52
N PRO A 194 -12.16 -10.18 -7.99
CA PRO A 194 -13.31 -9.87 -8.81
C PRO A 194 -13.20 -8.57 -9.63
N TRP A 195 -12.30 -7.67 -9.22
CA TRP A 195 -12.10 -6.36 -9.88
C TRP A 195 -11.16 -6.39 -11.07
N ARG A 196 -10.39 -7.49 -11.27
CA ARG A 196 -9.44 -7.66 -12.39
C ARG A 196 -8.46 -6.51 -12.47
N THR A 197 -7.68 -6.36 -11.41
CA THR A 197 -6.70 -5.30 -11.29
C THR A 197 -5.46 -5.56 -12.17
N PRO A 198 -4.61 -4.56 -12.43
CA PRO A 198 -3.51 -4.68 -13.39
C PRO A 198 -2.49 -5.77 -13.08
N ARG A 199 -2.27 -6.10 -11.81
CA ARG A 199 -1.17 -6.98 -11.39
C ARG A 199 -1.68 -8.21 -10.65
N GLU A 200 -2.54 -8.97 -11.32
CA GLU A 200 -3.07 -10.26 -10.87
C GLU A 200 -2.50 -11.40 -11.71
N VAL A 201 -2.13 -12.48 -11.05
CA VAL A 201 -1.65 -13.73 -11.68
C VAL A 201 -2.26 -14.94 -10.99
N SER A 202 -2.17 -16.12 -11.59
CA SER A 202 -2.57 -17.36 -10.92
C SER A 202 -1.74 -17.59 -9.65
N ASP A 203 -2.28 -18.31 -8.66
CA ASP A 203 -1.56 -18.60 -7.42
C ASP A 203 -0.25 -19.38 -7.68
N GLU A 204 -0.23 -20.23 -8.71
CA GLU A 204 0.95 -20.97 -9.15
C GLU A 204 2.03 -20.03 -9.71
N GLU A 205 1.65 -19.05 -10.55
CA GLU A 205 2.58 -18.05 -11.08
C GLU A 205 3.12 -17.15 -9.97
N LEU A 206 2.27 -16.73 -9.03
CA LEU A 206 2.67 -16.00 -7.84
C LEU A 206 3.69 -16.78 -7.02
N GLY A 207 3.47 -18.09 -6.85
CA GLY A 207 4.41 -18.99 -6.19
C GLY A 207 5.78 -19.03 -6.85
N VAL A 208 5.85 -19.05 -8.19
CA VAL A 208 7.11 -19.00 -8.94
C VAL A 208 7.84 -17.67 -8.71
N MET A 209 7.11 -16.54 -8.72
CA MET A 209 7.69 -15.21 -8.46
C MET A 209 8.27 -15.14 -7.04
N ILE A 210 7.55 -15.63 -6.05
CA ILE A 210 7.96 -15.66 -4.65
C ILE A 210 9.21 -16.52 -4.46
N GLU A 211 9.24 -17.75 -4.97
CA GLU A 211 10.41 -18.64 -4.82
C GLU A 211 11.66 -18.07 -5.51
N LYS A 212 11.50 -17.35 -6.64
CA LYS A 212 12.60 -16.62 -7.28
C LYS A 212 13.19 -15.53 -6.37
N MET A 213 12.35 -14.83 -5.62
CA MET A 213 12.81 -13.83 -4.66
C MET A 213 13.42 -14.46 -3.42
N ILE A 214 12.83 -15.52 -2.90
CA ILE A 214 13.32 -16.29 -1.75
C ILE A 214 14.72 -16.82 -2.01
N ALA A 215 15.02 -17.29 -3.22
CA ALA A 215 16.34 -17.78 -3.60
C ALA A 215 17.47 -16.74 -3.45
N LYS A 216 17.16 -15.45 -3.39
CA LYS A 216 18.14 -14.37 -3.17
C LYS A 216 18.47 -14.15 -1.68
N VAL A 217 17.67 -14.69 -0.76
CA VAL A 217 17.78 -14.40 0.68
C VAL A 217 18.91 -15.21 1.34
N PRO A 218 19.93 -14.58 1.93
CA PRO A 218 21.09 -15.29 2.49
C PRO A 218 20.82 -15.88 3.87
N ASP A 219 19.97 -15.27 4.68
CA ASP A 219 19.60 -15.71 6.03
C ASP A 219 18.10 -15.59 6.26
N MET A 220 17.39 -16.70 6.08
CA MET A 220 15.95 -16.75 6.21
C MET A 220 15.45 -16.42 7.63
N LYS A 221 16.29 -16.67 8.64
CA LYS A 221 15.92 -16.37 10.03
C LYS A 221 15.79 -14.89 10.32
N LYS A 222 16.42 -14.04 9.50
CA LYS A 222 16.38 -12.58 9.60
C LYS A 222 15.52 -11.93 8.53
N ALA A 223 14.99 -12.74 7.59
CA ALA A 223 14.27 -12.24 6.43
C ALA A 223 12.93 -11.62 6.78
N ILE A 224 12.58 -10.59 6.03
CA ILE A 224 11.28 -9.94 5.99
C ILE A 224 10.66 -10.23 4.62
N PHE A 225 9.48 -10.82 4.59
CA PHE A 225 8.66 -10.99 3.39
C PHE A 225 7.63 -9.87 3.35
N ASN A 226 7.79 -8.94 2.41
CA ASN A 226 6.85 -7.88 2.13
C ASN A 226 6.05 -8.26 0.89
N PHE A 227 5.06 -9.11 1.07
CA PHE A 227 4.20 -9.64 0.02
C PHE A 227 2.81 -9.02 0.17
N HIS A 228 2.37 -8.28 -0.87
CA HIS A 228 1.14 -7.51 -0.81
C HIS A 228 -0.07 -8.38 -0.50
N ASP A 229 -0.27 -9.48 -1.26
CA ASP A 229 -1.32 -10.46 -1.01
C ASP A 229 -1.04 -11.22 0.32
N PRO A 230 -2.01 -11.38 1.21
CA PRO A 230 -1.83 -12.09 2.47
C PRO A 230 -1.88 -13.62 2.31
N PRO A 231 -1.31 -14.38 3.26
CA PRO A 231 -1.44 -15.83 3.29
C PRO A 231 -2.89 -16.26 3.59
N VAL A 232 -3.41 -17.23 2.81
CA VAL A 232 -4.78 -17.74 2.95
C VAL A 232 -5.04 -18.34 4.33
N ASP A 233 -6.28 -18.21 4.83
CA ASP A 233 -6.75 -18.76 6.11
C ASP A 233 -5.87 -18.38 7.32
N SER A 234 -5.41 -17.13 7.33
CA SER A 234 -4.49 -16.63 8.37
C SER A 234 -5.08 -15.55 9.27
N SER A 235 -6.33 -15.19 9.09
CA SER A 235 -6.98 -13.98 9.64
C SER A 235 -6.47 -12.65 9.07
N LEU A 236 -5.45 -12.66 8.24
CA LEU A 236 -4.94 -11.48 7.54
C LEU A 236 -5.65 -11.25 6.21
N ASP A 237 -6.48 -12.20 5.80
CA ASP A 237 -7.12 -12.34 4.50
C ASP A 237 -8.65 -12.46 4.58
N THR A 238 -9.22 -12.26 5.75
CA THR A 238 -10.66 -12.44 5.98
C THR A 238 -11.46 -11.25 5.43
N CYS A 239 -12.37 -11.50 4.48
CA CYS A 239 -13.25 -10.49 3.93
C CYS A 239 -14.68 -10.99 3.76
N PRO A 240 -15.67 -10.07 3.60
CA PRO A 240 -17.05 -10.42 3.29
C PRO A 240 -17.17 -11.15 1.95
N MET A 241 -17.92 -12.26 1.93
CA MET A 241 -18.33 -12.89 0.68
C MET A 241 -19.39 -12.04 -0.02
N LEU A 242 -19.20 -11.78 -1.31
CA LEU A 242 -20.08 -10.93 -2.10
C LEU A 242 -20.97 -11.75 -3.05
N ASP A 243 -22.22 -11.33 -3.20
CA ASP A 243 -23.12 -11.79 -4.25
C ASP A 243 -22.92 -10.93 -5.51
N TRP A 244 -22.26 -11.52 -6.50
CA TRP A 244 -21.96 -10.89 -7.78
C TRP A 244 -23.12 -10.90 -8.78
N THR A 245 -24.26 -11.47 -8.40
CA THR A 245 -25.47 -11.42 -9.22
C THR A 245 -26.24 -10.10 -9.06
N THR A 246 -25.84 -9.27 -8.09
CA THR A 246 -26.40 -7.93 -7.83
C THR A 246 -25.45 -6.82 -8.33
N ASP A 247 -26.03 -5.68 -8.71
CA ASP A 247 -25.27 -4.47 -9.08
C ASP A 247 -25.77 -3.27 -8.25
N PRO A 248 -24.95 -2.71 -7.34
CA PRO A 248 -23.61 -3.19 -6.95
C PRO A 248 -23.65 -4.54 -6.21
N PRO A 249 -22.52 -5.28 -6.20
CA PRO A 249 -22.39 -6.52 -5.43
C PRO A 249 -22.71 -6.32 -3.95
N GLN A 250 -23.49 -7.24 -3.37
CA GLN A 250 -23.92 -7.15 -1.98
C GLN A 250 -23.27 -8.23 -1.11
N GLN A 251 -23.07 -7.93 0.17
CA GLN A 251 -22.58 -8.92 1.11
C GLN A 251 -23.58 -10.04 1.33
N ILE A 252 -23.11 -11.29 1.28
CA ILE A 252 -23.95 -12.45 1.59
C ILE A 252 -24.17 -12.54 3.10
N VAL A 253 -25.44 -12.56 3.50
CA VAL A 253 -25.85 -12.67 4.90
C VAL A 253 -26.57 -14.00 5.12
N ARG A 254 -26.16 -14.78 6.13
CA ARG A 254 -26.81 -16.02 6.56
C ARG A 254 -27.07 -15.98 8.06
N GLY A 255 -28.31 -16.25 8.47
CA GLY A 255 -28.70 -16.18 9.89
C GLY A 255 -28.46 -14.82 10.56
N GLY A 256 -28.54 -13.72 9.79
CA GLY A 256 -28.29 -12.35 10.28
C GLY A 256 -26.81 -11.97 10.41
N GLN A 257 -25.89 -12.84 9.99
CA GLN A 257 -24.45 -12.57 10.02
C GLN A 257 -23.87 -12.54 8.60
N VAL A 258 -22.92 -11.64 8.36
CA VAL A 258 -22.15 -11.60 7.11
C VAL A 258 -21.31 -12.86 7.00
N VAL A 259 -21.36 -13.50 5.84
CA VAL A 259 -20.52 -14.67 5.55
C VAL A 259 -19.12 -14.15 5.23
N LEU A 260 -18.12 -14.59 5.99
CA LEU A 260 -16.71 -14.27 5.78
C LEU A 260 -15.99 -15.46 5.14
N PHE A 261 -14.93 -15.18 4.38
CA PHE A 261 -14.05 -16.19 3.80
C PHE A 261 -12.61 -15.66 3.74
N GLY A 262 -11.64 -16.57 3.57
CA GLY A 262 -10.24 -16.24 3.33
C GLY A 262 -10.01 -16.01 1.84
N ALA A 263 -9.47 -14.84 1.48
CA ALA A 263 -9.23 -14.44 0.10
C ALA A 263 -7.73 -14.33 -0.26
N GLY A 264 -6.85 -14.82 0.61
CA GLY A 264 -5.42 -14.75 0.41
C GLY A 264 -4.84 -15.87 -0.46
N SER A 265 -3.53 -15.83 -0.67
CA SER A 265 -2.75 -16.75 -1.50
C SER A 265 -2.30 -18.00 -0.72
N LYS A 266 -2.53 -19.16 -1.33
CA LYS A 266 -2.01 -20.44 -0.82
C LYS A 266 -0.50 -20.52 -0.99
N SER A 267 0.03 -20.06 -2.10
CA SER A 267 1.47 -20.05 -2.38
C SER A 267 2.25 -19.19 -1.39
N ILE A 268 1.68 -18.04 -0.97
CA ILE A 268 2.28 -17.22 0.09
C ILE A 268 2.27 -17.96 1.43
N ARG A 269 1.17 -18.60 1.78
CA ARG A 269 1.09 -19.40 3.01
C ARG A 269 2.13 -20.52 3.02
N ASP A 270 2.17 -21.31 1.95
CA ASP A 270 3.10 -22.44 1.80
C ASP A 270 4.57 -21.95 1.88
N ALA A 271 4.89 -20.80 1.25
CA ALA A 271 6.23 -20.21 1.32
C ALA A 271 6.61 -19.79 2.74
N ILE A 272 5.71 -19.14 3.47
CA ILE A 272 5.96 -18.72 4.85
C ILE A 272 6.12 -19.95 5.75
N GLU A 273 5.26 -20.96 5.63
CA GLU A 273 5.33 -22.20 6.44
C GLU A 273 6.59 -23.01 6.14
N LYS A 274 7.03 -23.06 4.89
CA LYS A 274 8.23 -23.78 4.45
C LYS A 274 9.52 -23.08 4.88
N HIS A 275 9.61 -21.76 4.65
CA HIS A 275 10.86 -21.02 4.79
C HIS A 275 11.01 -20.32 6.15
N GLN A 276 9.90 -20.07 6.84
CA GLN A 276 9.88 -19.52 8.18
C GLN A 276 10.70 -18.23 8.33
N PRO A 277 10.43 -17.14 7.56
CA PRO A 277 11.07 -15.85 7.76
C PRO A 277 10.78 -15.29 9.16
N MET A 278 11.47 -14.23 9.55
CA MET A 278 11.22 -13.53 10.81
C MET A 278 9.86 -12.84 10.81
N LEU A 279 9.53 -12.18 9.69
CA LEU A 279 8.39 -11.27 9.60
C LEU A 279 7.73 -11.37 8.22
N GLY A 280 6.40 -11.39 8.19
CA GLY A 280 5.56 -11.19 7.00
C GLY A 280 4.81 -9.87 7.10
N LEU A 281 4.86 -9.06 6.05
CA LEU A 281 4.15 -7.79 5.91
C LEU A 281 3.18 -7.92 4.74
N HIS A 282 1.89 -7.69 4.98
CA HIS A 282 0.81 -7.90 4.01
C HIS A 282 -0.21 -6.76 4.04
N GLY A 283 -0.97 -6.63 2.95
CA GLY A 283 -2.02 -5.65 2.76
C GLY A 283 -3.22 -6.25 2.04
N HIS A 284 -3.67 -5.60 0.95
CA HIS A 284 -4.66 -6.06 -0.01
C HIS A 284 -6.08 -6.19 0.56
N ILE A 285 -6.27 -6.87 1.67
CA ILE A 285 -7.57 -7.04 2.31
C ILE A 285 -7.72 -5.98 3.41
N HIS A 286 -8.36 -4.87 3.06
CA HIS A 286 -8.45 -3.67 3.90
C HIS A 286 -9.14 -3.91 5.24
N GLU A 287 -10.13 -4.82 5.26
CA GLU A 287 -10.92 -5.15 6.45
C GLU A 287 -10.17 -6.03 7.45
N SER A 288 -9.10 -6.71 7.00
CA SER A 288 -8.40 -7.74 7.76
C SER A 288 -7.27 -7.20 8.63
N GLN A 289 -7.54 -6.16 9.44
CA GLN A 289 -6.56 -5.71 10.42
C GLN A 289 -6.25 -6.81 11.45
N SER A 290 -5.10 -7.45 11.32
CA SER A 290 -4.73 -8.57 12.18
C SER A 290 -3.22 -8.79 12.28
N VAL A 291 -2.83 -9.59 13.27
CA VAL A 291 -1.50 -10.20 13.39
C VAL A 291 -1.66 -11.69 13.62
N ALA A 292 -0.98 -12.49 12.82
CA ALA A 292 -1.00 -13.95 12.90
C ALA A 292 0.40 -14.52 13.11
N LYS A 293 0.47 -15.73 13.67
CA LYS A 293 1.69 -16.54 13.78
C LYS A 293 1.56 -17.74 12.85
N LEU A 294 2.44 -17.83 11.84
CA LEU A 294 2.61 -19.00 10.99
C LEU A 294 3.94 -19.66 11.32
N GLY A 295 3.90 -20.69 12.18
CA GLY A 295 5.11 -21.23 12.80
C GLY A 295 5.82 -20.18 13.65
N ARG A 296 7.10 -19.89 13.35
CA ARG A 296 7.85 -18.83 14.05
C ARG A 296 7.60 -17.43 13.46
N THR A 297 7.08 -17.33 12.23
CA THR A 297 6.90 -16.06 11.51
C THR A 297 5.76 -15.25 12.12
N THR A 298 6.02 -13.97 12.40
CA THR A 298 4.97 -13.02 12.72
C THR A 298 4.50 -12.38 11.43
N CYS A 299 3.21 -12.52 11.09
CA CYS A 299 2.61 -11.92 9.90
C CYS A 299 1.66 -10.79 10.31
N VAL A 300 1.68 -9.69 9.57
CA VAL A 300 0.93 -8.48 9.91
C VAL A 300 0.17 -7.97 8.68
N ASN A 301 -1.12 -7.67 8.84
CA ASN A 301 -1.88 -6.81 7.95
C ASN A 301 -2.47 -5.67 8.80
N PRO A 302 -2.08 -4.39 8.60
CA PRO A 302 -2.62 -3.28 9.38
C PRO A 302 -4.02 -2.87 8.95
N GLY A 303 -4.54 -3.42 7.83
CA GLY A 303 -5.76 -2.94 7.18
C GLY A 303 -5.62 -1.54 6.59
N SER A 304 -6.70 -1.03 6.00
CA SER A 304 -6.71 0.33 5.44
C SER A 304 -8.04 1.05 5.65
N GLU A 305 -7.95 2.35 5.92
CA GLU A 305 -9.06 3.32 5.97
C GLU A 305 -8.70 4.62 5.23
N TYR A 306 -7.97 4.47 4.11
CA TYR A 306 -7.44 5.62 3.37
C TYR A 306 -8.53 6.60 2.93
N GLY A 307 -9.72 6.10 2.56
CA GLY A 307 -10.86 6.92 2.13
C GLY A 307 -11.39 7.88 3.20
N GLU A 308 -11.13 7.59 4.48
CA GLU A 308 -11.44 8.49 5.60
C GLU A 308 -10.24 9.39 5.97
N GLY A 309 -9.14 9.26 5.25
CA GLY A 309 -7.89 9.93 5.56
C GLY A 309 -7.26 9.47 6.88
N ILE A 310 -7.59 8.26 7.31
CA ILE A 310 -7.04 7.60 8.49
C ILE A 310 -5.90 6.69 8.05
N LEU A 311 -4.71 6.90 8.60
CA LEU A 311 -3.58 6.01 8.39
C LEU A 311 -3.67 4.85 9.38
N ARG A 312 -3.89 3.64 8.89
CA ARG A 312 -3.64 2.41 9.64
C ARG A 312 -2.20 1.96 9.42
N GLY A 313 -1.58 1.45 10.46
CA GLY A 313 -0.21 0.97 10.38
C GLY A 313 0.14 0.03 11.53
N CYS A 314 1.32 -0.54 11.47
CA CYS A 314 1.89 -1.35 12.54
C CYS A 314 3.33 -0.91 12.83
N LEU A 315 3.60 -0.58 14.09
CA LEU A 315 4.94 -0.35 14.58
C LEU A 315 5.53 -1.67 15.06
N ILE A 316 6.68 -2.08 14.54
CA ILE A 316 7.29 -3.38 14.80
C ILE A 316 8.73 -3.16 15.29
N ASN A 317 9.08 -3.77 16.41
CA ASN A 317 10.45 -3.75 16.94
C ASN A 317 11.06 -5.14 16.83
N PHE A 318 12.26 -5.22 16.25
CA PHE A 318 12.99 -6.47 16.10
C PHE A 318 14.50 -6.29 16.24
N VAL A 319 15.20 -7.36 16.56
CA VAL A 319 16.66 -7.43 16.69
C VAL A 319 17.11 -8.89 16.55
N ASP A 320 18.25 -9.11 15.88
CA ASP A 320 18.88 -10.43 15.73
C ASP A 320 17.92 -11.55 15.22
N GLY A 321 17.03 -11.20 14.28
CA GLY A 321 16.07 -12.15 13.68
C GLY A 321 14.87 -12.50 14.58
N GLU A 322 14.57 -11.70 15.59
CA GLU A 322 13.40 -11.87 16.46
C GLU A 322 12.55 -10.62 16.55
N VAL A 323 11.24 -10.73 16.33
CA VAL A 323 10.26 -9.70 16.64
C VAL A 323 10.09 -9.61 18.14
N LYS A 324 10.42 -8.45 18.72
CA LYS A 324 10.35 -8.21 20.17
C LYS A 324 9.02 -7.62 20.61
N GLY A 325 8.29 -7.03 19.69
CA GLY A 325 6.95 -6.48 19.94
C GLY A 325 6.42 -5.75 18.72
N TYR A 326 5.11 -5.59 18.71
CA TYR A 326 4.40 -4.82 17.68
C TYR A 326 3.24 -4.05 18.30
N GLN A 327 2.81 -3.00 17.61
CA GLN A 327 1.67 -2.18 17.98
C GLN A 327 0.92 -1.74 16.74
N MET A 328 -0.36 -2.14 16.63
CA MET A 328 -1.26 -1.56 15.64
C MET A 328 -1.55 -0.11 15.97
N THR A 329 -1.63 0.72 14.94
CA THR A 329 -1.86 2.16 15.07
C THR A 329 -2.99 2.60 14.13
N SER A 330 -3.70 3.65 14.51
CA SER A 330 -4.71 4.33 13.71
C SER A 330 -4.65 5.83 14.02
N GLY A 331 -4.59 6.68 12.96
CA GLY A 331 -4.45 8.11 13.21
C GLY A 331 -4.68 9.02 12.01
#